data_07941a8d9344fc0b14088d5f87cca70d
#
_entry.id   07941a8d9344fc0b14088d5f87cca70d
#
_cell.length_a   1.000
_cell.length_b   1.000
_cell.length_c   1.000
_cell.angle_alpha   90.00
_cell.angle_beta   90.00
_cell.angle_gamma   90.00
#
_symmetry.space_group_name_H-M   'P 1'
#
loop_
_entity.id
_entity.type
_entity.pdbx_description
1 polymer ?
#
loop_
_entity_poly.entity_id
_entity_poly.type
_entity_poly.pdbx_seq_one_letter_code
_entity_poly.pdbx_strand_id
1 'polypeptide(L)'
;MYRVYCRRRRATLPDRKGTSVARNLTQLELLIELEPIAASNVDRHLSMAKDWHPHDYVPWDQGRNFAAMGGIDWDTGQSALSEVARAAMITNLLTEDNLPSYHREIAENFSQDGAWGTWVGRWTAEENRHGIVMRDYLVVTRGVDPVALENARMIHMTNGYSAMAVVDEKARGADIRPDSGAGLLYSVAYVTFQELATRVSHRNTGRVCDDPIADRMLARIAADENLHMIFYRNLCAAALDLAPDQSMAAINTIVQGFQMPGAGMPGWRRNGVLMAKHGIYDLRQHLEEVLLPVLRKWNIFERNDFGAIGEQAREDLAGFLERLRADVVRFEEQRDRSLARAARRAGQLV
;
A
#
# COMPACT_ATOMS: atom_id res chain seq x y z
N MET A 1 -26.60 -28.05 -13.38
CA MET A 1 -26.14 -29.14 -14.27
C MET A 1 -25.95 -28.57 -15.67
N TYR A 2 -24.81 -27.92 -15.96
CA TYR A 2 -24.38 -27.65 -17.33
C TYR A 2 -22.85 -27.73 -17.34
N ARG A 3 -22.35 -28.90 -17.81
CA ARG A 3 -20.94 -29.07 -18.16
C ARG A 3 -20.77 -28.62 -19.61
N VAL A 4 -20.04 -27.53 -19.83
CA VAL A 4 -19.54 -27.19 -21.16
C VAL A 4 -18.12 -27.74 -21.29
N TYR A 5 -17.92 -28.71 -22.16
CA TYR A 5 -16.62 -29.24 -22.53
C TYR A 5 -15.88 -28.24 -23.42
N CYS A 6 -14.84 -27.62 -22.92
CA CYS A 6 -13.90 -26.90 -23.76
C CYS A 6 -12.69 -27.78 -24.08
N ARG A 7 -12.64 -28.31 -25.33
CA ARG A 7 -11.49 -29.06 -25.85
C ARG A 7 -10.30 -28.11 -26.03
N ARG A 8 -9.25 -28.31 -25.23
CA ARG A 8 -7.95 -27.69 -25.41
C ARG A 8 -7.32 -28.10 -26.73
N ARG A 9 -7.17 -27.17 -27.67
CA ARG A 9 -6.16 -27.26 -28.71
C ARG A 9 -4.87 -26.68 -28.18
N ARG A 10 -3.84 -27.49 -27.98
CA ARG A 10 -2.47 -26.99 -27.78
C ARG A 10 -2.04 -26.37 -29.12
N ALA A 11 -1.97 -25.03 -29.13
CA ALA A 11 -1.25 -24.31 -30.14
C ALA A 11 0.23 -24.33 -29.75
N THR A 12 1.06 -24.95 -30.51
CA THR A 12 2.53 -24.85 -30.47
C THR A 12 2.90 -23.47 -30.96
N LEU A 13 3.51 -22.68 -30.06
CA LEU A 13 4.06 -21.36 -30.39
C LEU A 13 5.21 -21.53 -31.41
N PRO A 14 5.28 -20.72 -32.46
CA PRO A 14 6.43 -20.72 -33.39
C PRO A 14 7.63 -20.05 -32.74
N ASP A 15 8.79 -20.64 -33.00
CA ASP A 15 10.12 -20.16 -32.62
C ASP A 15 10.36 -18.72 -33.14
N ARG A 16 10.37 -17.72 -32.28
CA ARG A 16 10.55 -16.29 -32.64
C ARG A 16 12.02 -15.91 -32.54
N LYS A 17 12.79 -16.19 -33.57
CA LYS A 17 14.01 -15.44 -33.90
C LYS A 17 13.67 -14.43 -34.99
N GLY A 18 13.37 -13.21 -34.58
CA GLY A 18 13.18 -12.08 -35.47
C GLY A 18 12.94 -10.84 -34.62
N THR A 19 13.63 -9.75 -34.86
CA THR A 19 13.45 -8.44 -34.23
C THR A 19 12.06 -7.88 -34.52
N SER A 20 11.08 -8.37 -33.80
CA SER A 20 9.73 -7.83 -33.76
C SER A 20 9.72 -6.74 -32.69
N VAL A 21 9.37 -5.53 -33.06
CA VAL A 21 8.94 -4.50 -32.10
C VAL A 21 7.90 -5.16 -31.20
N ALA A 22 8.21 -5.34 -29.92
CA ALA A 22 7.32 -6.01 -28.98
C ALA A 22 6.02 -5.22 -28.94
N ARG A 23 4.92 -5.82 -29.38
CA ARG A 23 3.58 -5.23 -29.33
C ARG A 23 3.18 -5.12 -27.86
N ASN A 24 2.73 -3.95 -27.43
CA ASN A 24 2.11 -3.80 -26.12
C ASN A 24 0.87 -4.70 -26.02
N LEU A 25 0.75 -5.40 -24.90
CA LEU A 25 -0.42 -6.21 -24.60
C LEU A 25 -1.55 -5.31 -24.11
N THR A 26 -2.77 -5.64 -24.51
CA THR A 26 -3.99 -5.02 -23.99
C THR A 26 -4.28 -5.49 -22.56
N GLN A 27 -5.14 -4.79 -21.85
CA GLN A 27 -5.57 -5.18 -20.51
C GLN A 27 -6.17 -6.60 -20.49
N LEU A 28 -7.00 -6.93 -21.47
CA LEU A 28 -7.60 -8.26 -21.58
C LEU A 28 -6.55 -9.35 -21.82
N GLU A 29 -5.58 -9.10 -22.70
CA GLU A 29 -4.49 -10.05 -22.95
C GLU A 29 -3.65 -10.27 -21.68
N LEU A 30 -3.31 -9.19 -20.94
CA LEU A 30 -2.59 -9.28 -19.66
C LEU A 30 -3.40 -10.09 -18.62
N LEU A 31 -4.70 -9.82 -18.49
CA LEU A 31 -5.56 -10.54 -17.54
C LEU A 31 -5.61 -12.03 -17.87
N ILE A 32 -5.74 -12.40 -19.14
CA ILE A 32 -5.79 -13.80 -19.57
C ILE A 32 -4.45 -14.52 -19.34
N GLU A 33 -3.36 -13.88 -19.73
CA GLU A 33 -2.02 -14.51 -19.63
C GLU A 33 -1.54 -14.61 -18.18
N LEU A 34 -1.93 -13.66 -17.31
CA LEU A 34 -1.57 -13.66 -15.89
C LEU A 34 -2.54 -14.45 -15.00
N GLU A 35 -3.72 -14.87 -15.51
CA GLU A 35 -4.70 -15.63 -14.72
C GLU A 35 -4.13 -16.89 -14.03
N PRO A 36 -3.28 -17.73 -14.67
CA PRO A 36 -2.70 -18.88 -14.00
C PRO A 36 -1.78 -18.50 -12.84
N ILE A 37 -1.10 -17.35 -12.95
CA ILE A 37 -0.23 -16.83 -11.88
C ILE A 37 -1.09 -16.27 -10.75
N ALA A 38 -2.16 -15.55 -11.06
CA ALA A 38 -3.13 -15.09 -10.07
C ALA A 38 -3.71 -16.28 -9.30
N ALA A 39 -4.15 -17.33 -9.97
CA ALA A 39 -4.69 -18.55 -9.36
C ALA A 39 -3.70 -19.19 -8.39
N SER A 40 -2.45 -19.41 -8.82
CA SER A 40 -1.43 -20.02 -7.96
C SER A 40 -1.09 -19.16 -6.74
N ASN A 41 -1.15 -17.84 -6.88
CA ASN A 41 -0.89 -16.93 -5.77
C ASN A 41 -2.09 -16.79 -4.82
N VAL A 42 -3.33 -16.92 -5.31
CA VAL A 42 -4.53 -17.07 -4.45
C VAL A 42 -4.40 -18.34 -3.60
N ASP A 43 -4.11 -19.48 -4.22
CA ASP A 43 -3.94 -20.76 -3.50
C ASP A 43 -2.83 -20.65 -2.46
N ARG A 44 -1.70 -20.05 -2.82
CA ARG A 44 -0.60 -19.79 -1.89
C ARG A 44 -1.06 -18.90 -0.74
N HIS A 45 -1.74 -17.79 -1.02
CA HIS A 45 -2.22 -16.86 0.00
C HIS A 45 -3.15 -17.57 0.98
N LEU A 46 -4.14 -18.29 0.49
CA LEU A 46 -5.11 -19.04 1.31
C LEU A 46 -4.43 -20.11 2.17
N SER A 47 -3.35 -20.72 1.69
CA SER A 47 -2.58 -21.71 2.46
C SER A 47 -1.72 -21.10 3.57
N MET A 48 -1.33 -19.83 3.43
CA MET A 48 -0.43 -19.13 4.35
C MET A 48 -1.14 -18.18 5.31
N ALA A 49 -2.31 -17.67 4.91
CA ALA A 49 -3.10 -16.76 5.71
C ALA A 49 -3.55 -17.44 7.02
N LYS A 50 -3.40 -16.72 8.12
CA LYS A 50 -3.87 -17.19 9.42
C LYS A 50 -5.21 -16.57 9.73
N ASP A 51 -6.15 -17.39 10.16
CA ASP A 51 -7.42 -16.88 10.66
C ASP A 51 -7.20 -16.09 11.95
N TRP A 52 -7.86 -14.95 12.03
CA TRP A 52 -7.92 -14.12 13.21
C TRP A 52 -9.17 -13.25 13.18
N HIS A 53 -9.58 -12.77 14.33
CA HIS A 53 -10.82 -12.02 14.47
C HIS A 53 -10.57 -10.69 15.19
N PRO A 54 -11.17 -9.58 14.73
CA PRO A 54 -11.01 -8.26 15.34
C PRO A 54 -11.27 -8.24 16.85
N HIS A 55 -12.29 -8.97 17.30
CA HIS A 55 -12.66 -8.98 18.71
C HIS A 55 -11.61 -9.58 19.65
N ASP A 56 -10.64 -10.36 19.13
CA ASP A 56 -9.53 -10.93 19.92
C ASP A 56 -8.41 -9.90 20.22
N TYR A 57 -8.47 -8.75 19.56
CA TYR A 57 -7.46 -7.70 19.66
C TYR A 57 -7.99 -6.39 20.26
N VAL A 58 -9.24 -6.38 20.71
CA VAL A 58 -9.87 -5.21 21.33
C VAL A 58 -10.15 -5.48 22.80
N PRO A 59 -9.69 -4.62 23.72
CA PRO A 59 -9.91 -4.79 25.16
C PRO A 59 -11.33 -4.31 25.56
N TRP A 60 -12.36 -5.08 25.22
CA TRP A 60 -13.76 -4.74 25.37
C TRP A 60 -14.17 -4.36 26.79
N ASP A 61 -13.52 -4.92 27.79
CA ASP A 61 -13.72 -4.65 29.22
C ASP A 61 -13.33 -3.21 29.60
N GLN A 62 -12.52 -2.52 28.80
CA GLN A 62 -12.17 -1.11 28.99
C GLN A 62 -13.21 -0.14 28.42
N GLY A 63 -14.17 -0.66 27.65
CA GLY A 63 -15.18 0.15 26.99
C GLY A 63 -16.10 0.87 27.97
N ARG A 64 -16.46 2.12 27.66
CA ARG A 64 -17.37 2.96 28.46
C ARG A 64 -18.33 3.69 27.54
N ASN A 65 -19.56 3.92 28.02
CA ASN A 65 -20.54 4.71 27.29
C ASN A 65 -20.06 6.17 27.11
N PHE A 66 -20.43 6.75 26.00
CA PHE A 66 -20.37 8.20 25.76
C PHE A 66 -21.66 8.88 26.28
N ALA A 67 -21.67 10.22 26.32
CA ALA A 67 -22.76 10.98 26.92
C ALA A 67 -24.15 10.63 26.38
N ALA A 68 -24.27 10.36 25.08
CA ALA A 68 -25.53 9.93 24.46
C ALA A 68 -26.12 8.63 25.04
N MET A 69 -25.29 7.81 25.70
CA MET A 69 -25.66 6.57 26.36
C MET A 69 -25.49 6.67 27.89
N GLY A 70 -25.53 7.88 28.45
CA GLY A 70 -25.41 8.15 29.87
C GLY A 70 -24.03 8.06 30.48
N GLY A 71 -22.98 8.06 29.65
CA GLY A 71 -21.58 8.12 30.07
C GLY A 71 -20.97 9.52 29.96
N ILE A 72 -19.70 9.59 29.67
CA ILE A 72 -18.92 10.83 29.55
C ILE A 72 -18.29 10.91 28.17
N ASP A 73 -18.37 12.06 27.53
CA ASP A 73 -17.72 12.28 26.23
C ASP A 73 -16.19 12.26 26.34
N TRP A 74 -15.56 12.14 25.21
CA TRP A 74 -14.11 12.05 25.14
C TRP A 74 -13.44 13.34 25.57
N ASP A 75 -12.36 13.19 26.31
CA ASP A 75 -11.43 14.25 26.69
C ASP A 75 -9.98 13.78 26.42
N THR A 76 -9.10 14.69 26.03
CA THR A 76 -7.70 14.37 25.67
C THR A 76 -6.92 13.71 26.82
N GLY A 77 -7.28 13.95 28.07
CA GLY A 77 -6.68 13.32 29.25
C GLY A 77 -7.03 11.85 29.41
N GLN A 78 -8.00 11.33 28.64
CA GLN A 78 -8.39 9.92 28.68
C GLN A 78 -7.49 9.04 27.82
N SER A 79 -6.78 9.63 26.85
CA SER A 79 -5.90 8.87 25.95
C SER A 79 -4.59 8.52 26.62
N ALA A 80 -4.27 7.23 26.66
CA ALA A 80 -2.97 6.73 27.08
C ALA A 80 -1.90 6.86 25.96
N LEU A 81 -2.33 7.07 24.70
CA LEU A 81 -1.42 7.18 23.57
C LEU A 81 -0.70 8.54 23.55
N SER A 82 0.59 8.54 23.25
CA SER A 82 1.36 9.75 22.99
C SER A 82 0.83 10.48 21.74
N GLU A 83 1.19 11.76 21.55
CA GLU A 83 0.80 12.54 20.37
C GLU A 83 1.22 11.85 19.07
N VAL A 84 2.42 11.28 19.02
CA VAL A 84 2.92 10.60 17.83
C VAL A 84 2.17 9.28 17.60
N ALA A 85 1.88 8.50 18.64
CA ALA A 85 1.12 7.27 18.52
C ALA A 85 -0.31 7.55 18.02
N ARG A 86 -0.99 8.57 18.56
CA ARG A 86 -2.31 8.99 18.08
C ARG A 86 -2.28 9.41 16.62
N ALA A 87 -1.32 10.25 16.23
CA ALA A 87 -1.19 10.71 14.85
C ALA A 87 -0.97 9.55 13.88
N ALA A 88 -0.13 8.59 14.25
CA ALA A 88 0.15 7.41 13.43
C ALA A 88 -1.05 6.47 13.34
N MET A 89 -1.72 6.19 14.47
CA MET A 89 -2.91 5.36 14.51
C MET A 89 -4.06 5.95 13.67
N ILE A 90 -4.31 7.26 13.77
CA ILE A 90 -5.31 7.94 12.94
C ILE A 90 -4.94 7.85 11.46
N THR A 91 -3.67 8.10 11.13
CA THR A 91 -3.20 8.06 9.74
C THR A 91 -3.37 6.65 9.15
N ASN A 92 -2.93 5.61 9.86
CA ASN A 92 -3.09 4.23 9.42
C ASN A 92 -4.57 3.85 9.30
N LEU A 93 -5.40 4.14 10.31
CA LEU A 93 -6.83 3.83 10.26
C LEU A 93 -7.54 4.52 9.08
N LEU A 94 -7.27 5.81 8.84
CA LEU A 94 -7.91 6.51 7.72
C LEU A 94 -7.45 5.96 6.35
N THR A 95 -6.24 5.40 6.27
CA THR A 95 -5.78 4.66 5.11
C THR A 95 -6.62 3.41 4.90
N GLU A 96 -6.79 2.58 5.93
CA GLU A 96 -7.61 1.36 5.88
C GLU A 96 -9.08 1.66 5.58
N ASP A 97 -9.65 2.67 6.22
CA ASP A 97 -11.06 3.05 6.05
C ASP A 97 -11.39 3.58 4.64
N ASN A 98 -10.38 3.97 3.85
CA ASN A 98 -10.62 4.37 2.46
C ASN A 98 -10.66 3.18 1.47
N LEU A 99 -10.81 1.99 1.99
CA LEU A 99 -10.98 0.75 1.23
C LEU A 99 -12.00 0.84 0.08
N PRO A 100 -13.17 1.52 0.19
CA PRO A 100 -14.08 1.65 -0.95
C PRO A 100 -13.46 2.28 -2.20
N SER A 101 -12.53 3.23 -2.03
CA SER A 101 -11.80 3.83 -3.16
C SER A 101 -10.81 2.85 -3.78
N TYR A 102 -10.05 2.12 -2.95
CA TYR A 102 -9.08 1.12 -3.42
C TYR A 102 -9.77 -0.07 -4.07
N HIS A 103 -10.85 -0.57 -3.44
CA HIS A 103 -11.65 -1.66 -4.00
C HIS A 103 -12.17 -1.31 -5.39
N ARG A 104 -12.73 -0.10 -5.56
CA ARG A 104 -13.23 0.35 -6.86
C ARG A 104 -12.12 0.34 -7.91
N GLU A 105 -10.96 0.90 -7.62
CA GLU A 105 -9.84 0.98 -8.55
C GLU A 105 -9.34 -0.41 -8.96
N ILE A 106 -9.19 -1.33 -8.00
CA ILE A 106 -8.78 -2.70 -8.29
C ILE A 106 -9.87 -3.46 -9.06
N ALA A 107 -11.15 -3.32 -8.69
CA ALA A 107 -12.25 -3.98 -9.36
C ALA A 107 -12.46 -3.49 -10.80
N GLU A 108 -12.13 -2.22 -11.10
CA GLU A 108 -12.18 -1.66 -12.45
C GLU A 108 -11.01 -2.16 -13.34
N ASN A 109 -9.85 -2.43 -12.76
CA ASN A 109 -8.66 -2.85 -13.49
C ASN A 109 -8.47 -4.36 -13.56
N PHE A 110 -9.07 -5.13 -12.64
CA PHE A 110 -9.01 -6.59 -12.60
C PHE A 110 -10.31 -7.19 -13.14
N SER A 111 -10.27 -8.49 -13.47
CA SER A 111 -11.49 -9.25 -13.75
C SER A 111 -12.25 -9.52 -12.45
N GLN A 112 -13.58 -9.52 -12.52
CA GLN A 112 -14.46 -9.93 -11.42
C GLN A 112 -14.70 -11.45 -11.38
N ASP A 113 -14.15 -12.18 -12.35
CA ASP A 113 -14.29 -13.62 -12.49
C ASP A 113 -12.97 -14.34 -12.17
N GLY A 114 -13.04 -15.67 -11.99
CA GLY A 114 -11.88 -16.53 -11.83
C GLY A 114 -11.03 -16.21 -10.59
N ALA A 115 -9.74 -16.32 -10.75
CA ALA A 115 -8.79 -16.05 -9.67
C ALA A 115 -8.71 -14.56 -9.34
N TRP A 116 -8.88 -13.69 -10.33
CA TRP A 116 -8.90 -12.24 -10.13
C TRP A 116 -10.05 -11.82 -9.22
N GLY A 117 -11.29 -12.25 -9.56
CA GLY A 117 -12.47 -11.94 -8.74
C GLY A 117 -12.38 -12.55 -7.34
N THR A 118 -11.85 -13.77 -7.22
CA THR A 118 -11.58 -14.40 -5.93
C THR A 118 -10.61 -13.55 -5.10
N TRP A 119 -9.53 -13.05 -5.71
CA TRP A 119 -8.57 -12.19 -5.03
C TRP A 119 -9.18 -10.86 -4.60
N VAL A 120 -9.88 -10.16 -5.49
CA VAL A 120 -10.53 -8.88 -5.16
C VAL A 120 -11.45 -9.04 -3.96
N GLY A 121 -12.28 -10.07 -3.94
CA GLY A 121 -13.17 -10.35 -2.81
C GLY A 121 -12.43 -10.69 -1.51
N ARG A 122 -11.40 -11.54 -1.59
CA ARG A 122 -10.60 -11.97 -0.43
C ARG A 122 -9.80 -10.82 0.16
N TRP A 123 -9.04 -10.10 -0.66
CA TRP A 123 -8.26 -8.95 -0.25
C TRP A 123 -9.14 -7.88 0.40
N THR A 124 -10.26 -7.51 -0.24
CA THR A 124 -11.20 -6.53 0.33
C THR A 124 -11.73 -6.94 1.70
N ALA A 125 -12.04 -8.22 1.90
CA ALA A 125 -12.52 -8.71 3.20
C ALA A 125 -11.43 -8.63 4.28
N GLU A 126 -10.18 -8.86 3.93
CA GLU A 126 -9.05 -8.76 4.86
C GLU A 126 -8.74 -7.31 5.22
N GLU A 127 -8.69 -6.40 4.23
CA GLU A 127 -8.50 -4.96 4.44
C GLU A 127 -9.61 -4.35 5.33
N ASN A 128 -10.87 -4.70 5.06
CA ASN A 128 -11.98 -4.23 5.89
C ASN A 128 -11.83 -4.63 7.36
N ARG A 129 -11.25 -5.79 7.62
CA ARG A 129 -10.97 -6.29 8.97
C ARG A 129 -9.93 -5.43 9.69
N HIS A 130 -8.94 -4.89 8.98
CA HIS A 130 -7.92 -3.99 9.51
C HIS A 130 -8.55 -2.68 10.02
N GLY A 131 -9.37 -2.04 9.22
CA GLY A 131 -10.11 -0.83 9.61
C GLY A 131 -11.01 -1.07 10.83
N ILE A 132 -11.75 -2.20 10.86
CA ILE A 132 -12.63 -2.56 11.98
C ILE A 132 -11.83 -2.66 13.28
N VAL A 133 -10.78 -3.46 13.33
CA VAL A 133 -10.05 -3.71 14.58
C VAL A 133 -9.35 -2.44 15.10
N MET A 134 -8.78 -1.64 14.22
CA MET A 134 -8.12 -0.39 14.62
C MET A 134 -9.12 0.63 15.15
N ARG A 135 -10.27 0.80 14.50
CA ARG A 135 -11.32 1.71 14.95
C ARG A 135 -11.88 1.27 16.29
N ASP A 136 -12.22 -0.01 16.44
CA ASP A 136 -12.77 -0.53 17.68
C ASP A 136 -11.77 -0.38 18.84
N TYR A 137 -10.48 -0.69 18.62
CA TYR A 137 -9.45 -0.44 19.61
C TYR A 137 -9.40 1.03 20.03
N LEU A 138 -9.35 1.96 19.09
CA LEU A 138 -9.23 3.40 19.37
C LEU A 138 -10.45 3.95 20.12
N VAL A 139 -11.64 3.48 19.80
CA VAL A 139 -12.89 3.91 20.45
C VAL A 139 -13.01 3.30 21.85
N VAL A 140 -12.76 2.01 22.00
CA VAL A 140 -12.87 1.28 23.27
C VAL A 140 -11.86 1.80 24.30
N THR A 141 -10.61 2.01 23.88
CA THR A 141 -9.53 2.52 24.75
C THR A 141 -9.58 4.04 24.94
N ARG A 142 -10.50 4.74 24.27
CA ARG A 142 -10.54 6.20 24.21
C ARG A 142 -9.22 6.81 23.74
N GLY A 143 -8.52 6.11 22.87
CA GLY A 143 -7.22 6.51 22.33
C GLY A 143 -7.26 7.80 21.51
N VAL A 144 -8.40 8.12 20.90
CA VAL A 144 -8.62 9.32 20.08
C VAL A 144 -10.02 9.88 20.30
N ASP A 145 -10.23 11.15 19.90
CA ASP A 145 -11.57 11.74 19.81
C ASP A 145 -12.38 11.06 18.70
N PRO A 146 -13.46 10.31 19.04
CA PRO A 146 -14.24 9.57 18.04
C PRO A 146 -15.01 10.51 17.09
N VAL A 147 -15.37 11.70 17.53
CA VAL A 147 -16.08 12.69 16.70
C VAL A 147 -15.11 13.30 15.67
N ALA A 148 -13.92 13.70 16.11
CA ALA A 148 -12.90 14.18 15.20
C ALA A 148 -12.44 13.11 14.20
N LEU A 149 -12.32 11.85 14.65
CA LEU A 149 -11.97 10.71 13.81
C LEU A 149 -13.03 10.49 12.71
N GLU A 150 -14.32 10.45 13.09
CA GLU A 150 -15.41 10.25 12.13
C GLU A 150 -15.50 11.38 11.12
N ASN A 151 -15.34 12.64 11.56
CA ASN A 151 -15.30 13.78 10.64
C ASN A 151 -14.13 13.68 9.65
N ALA A 152 -12.94 13.29 10.12
CA ALA A 152 -11.78 13.10 9.25
C ALA A 152 -12.01 11.96 8.24
N ARG A 153 -12.62 10.86 8.68
CA ARG A 153 -13.00 9.73 7.82
C ARG A 153 -13.97 10.15 6.73
N MET A 154 -15.04 10.87 7.08
CA MET A 154 -16.03 11.36 6.12
C MET A 154 -15.40 12.28 5.07
N ILE A 155 -14.53 13.21 5.48
CA ILE A 155 -13.81 14.09 4.56
C ILE A 155 -12.92 13.26 3.62
N HIS A 156 -12.15 12.32 4.17
CA HIS A 156 -11.21 11.52 3.38
C HIS A 156 -11.92 10.64 2.37
N MET A 157 -12.98 9.94 2.77
CA MET A 157 -13.76 9.10 1.88
C MET A 157 -14.52 9.89 0.81
N THR A 158 -15.05 11.08 1.15
CA THR A 158 -15.74 11.95 0.19
C THR A 158 -14.80 12.48 -0.89
N ASN A 159 -13.57 12.80 -0.53
CA ASN A 159 -12.56 13.24 -1.48
C ASN A 159 -12.10 12.07 -2.39
N GLY A 160 -12.23 10.84 -1.92
CA GLY A 160 -11.75 9.65 -2.61
C GLY A 160 -10.22 9.59 -2.65
N TYR A 161 -9.74 8.47 -3.15
CA TYR A 161 -8.33 8.29 -3.46
C TYR A 161 -8.21 7.57 -4.81
N SER A 162 -7.27 8.00 -5.63
CA SER A 162 -6.86 7.27 -6.82
C SER A 162 -5.35 7.23 -6.88
N ALA A 163 -4.78 6.02 -6.89
CA ALA A 163 -3.36 5.82 -7.18
C ALA A 163 -2.98 6.38 -8.56
N MET A 164 -3.96 6.37 -9.47
CA MET A 164 -3.82 6.85 -10.84
C MET A 164 -3.84 8.37 -10.96
N ALA A 165 -4.36 9.12 -9.98
CA ALA A 165 -4.34 10.58 -10.02
C ALA A 165 -2.92 11.15 -10.14
N VAL A 166 -1.94 10.48 -9.54
CA VAL A 166 -0.51 10.84 -9.65
C VAL A 166 0.06 10.49 -11.02
N VAL A 167 -0.43 9.40 -11.61
CA VAL A 167 -0.08 8.98 -12.97
C VAL A 167 -0.72 9.91 -13.99
N ASP A 168 -1.99 10.28 -13.81
CA ASP A 168 -2.75 11.14 -14.71
C ASP A 168 -2.12 12.53 -14.90
N GLU A 169 -1.50 13.09 -13.87
CA GLU A 169 -0.87 14.41 -13.97
C GLU A 169 0.40 14.37 -14.84
N LYS A 170 1.18 13.29 -14.78
CA LYS A 170 2.37 13.09 -15.62
C LYS A 170 2.05 12.42 -16.96
N ALA A 171 1.03 11.58 -17.00
CA ALA A 171 0.65 10.79 -18.17
C ALA A 171 -0.35 11.50 -19.08
N ARG A 172 -0.93 12.64 -18.69
CA ARG A 172 -1.84 13.45 -19.53
C ARG A 172 -1.26 13.92 -20.87
N GLY A 173 0.04 13.68 -21.10
CA GLY A 173 0.72 13.88 -22.38
C GLY A 173 1.06 12.60 -23.13
N ALA A 174 0.86 11.42 -22.55
CA ALA A 174 1.05 10.14 -23.21
C ALA A 174 -0.30 9.60 -23.69
N ASP A 175 -0.33 9.07 -24.91
CA ASP A 175 -1.53 8.47 -25.54
C ASP A 175 -1.87 7.15 -24.84
N ILE A 176 -2.37 7.24 -23.58
CA ILE A 176 -2.82 6.08 -22.81
C ILE A 176 -4.21 5.73 -23.33
N ARG A 177 -4.24 4.78 -24.24
CA ARG A 177 -5.51 4.19 -24.69
C ARG A 177 -6.15 3.44 -23.52
N PRO A 178 -7.49 3.53 -23.34
CA PRO A 178 -8.20 2.84 -22.27
C PRO A 178 -7.97 1.31 -22.25
N ASP A 179 -7.57 0.72 -23.37
CA ASP A 179 -7.31 -0.71 -23.55
C ASP A 179 -5.82 -1.09 -23.49
N SER A 180 -4.93 -0.15 -23.17
CA SER A 180 -3.46 -0.33 -23.25
C SER A 180 -2.86 -1.28 -22.19
N GLY A 181 -3.65 -1.81 -21.26
CA GLY A 181 -3.15 -2.61 -20.13
C GLY A 181 -2.40 -1.80 -19.06
N ALA A 182 -2.25 -0.51 -19.27
CA ALA A 182 -1.53 0.36 -18.34
C ALA A 182 -2.21 0.40 -16.97
N GLY A 183 -3.54 0.46 -16.91
CA GLY A 183 -4.29 0.47 -15.66
C GLY A 183 -3.99 -0.74 -14.78
N LEU A 184 -4.03 -1.94 -15.34
CA LEU A 184 -3.67 -3.17 -14.62
C LEU A 184 -2.23 -3.13 -14.09
N LEU A 185 -1.27 -2.77 -14.94
CA LEU A 185 0.15 -2.76 -14.56
C LEU A 185 0.46 -1.69 -13.51
N TYR A 186 -0.17 -0.51 -13.62
CA TYR A 186 -0.05 0.53 -12.61
C TYR A 186 -0.64 0.09 -11.27
N SER A 187 -1.84 -0.50 -11.27
CA SER A 187 -2.49 -1.00 -10.06
C SER A 187 -1.64 -2.07 -9.37
N VAL A 188 -1.15 -3.07 -10.12
CA VAL A 188 -0.32 -4.15 -9.57
C VAL A 188 1.02 -3.61 -9.02
N ALA A 189 1.67 -2.70 -9.73
CA ALA A 189 2.92 -2.09 -9.29
C ALA A 189 2.69 -1.20 -8.04
N TYR A 190 1.66 -0.33 -8.07
CA TYR A 190 1.36 0.56 -6.95
C TYR A 190 1.05 -0.22 -5.68
N VAL A 191 0.11 -1.18 -5.74
CA VAL A 191 -0.30 -1.95 -4.57
C VAL A 191 0.87 -2.78 -4.02
N THR A 192 1.79 -3.28 -4.86
CA THR A 192 3.01 -3.94 -4.37
C THR A 192 3.80 -3.06 -3.39
N PHE A 193 4.02 -1.79 -3.74
CA PHE A 193 4.78 -0.88 -2.87
C PHE A 193 3.95 -0.35 -1.71
N GLN A 194 2.67 -0.12 -1.93
CA GLN A 194 1.73 0.36 -0.92
C GLN A 194 1.61 -0.64 0.23
N GLU A 195 1.34 -1.93 -0.05
CA GLU A 195 1.22 -2.98 0.96
C GLU A 195 2.51 -3.15 1.79
N LEU A 196 3.66 -3.02 1.14
CA LEU A 196 4.93 -3.08 1.87
C LEU A 196 5.15 -1.83 2.73
N ALA A 197 4.72 -0.66 2.26
CA ALA A 197 4.80 0.59 3.00
C ALA A 197 3.86 0.60 4.21
N THR A 198 2.61 0.13 4.05
CA THR A 198 1.65 -0.01 5.17
C THR A 198 2.14 -1.03 6.19
N ARG A 199 2.68 -2.17 5.75
CA ARG A 199 3.35 -3.13 6.65
C ARG A 199 4.41 -2.46 7.53
N VAL A 200 5.29 -1.65 6.95
CA VAL A 200 6.34 -0.93 7.69
C VAL A 200 5.71 0.07 8.66
N SER A 201 4.75 0.86 8.20
CA SER A 201 4.04 1.84 9.01
C SER A 201 3.32 1.20 10.20
N HIS A 202 2.54 0.16 9.99
CA HIS A 202 1.82 -0.57 11.05
C HIS A 202 2.80 -1.14 12.08
N ARG A 203 3.86 -1.79 11.63
CA ARG A 203 4.82 -2.43 12.54
C ARG A 203 5.53 -1.41 13.42
N ASN A 204 5.92 -0.28 12.86
CA ASN A 204 6.60 0.79 13.60
C ASN A 204 5.63 1.57 14.49
N THR A 205 4.39 1.80 14.05
CA THR A 205 3.32 2.40 14.88
C THR A 205 3.07 1.56 16.13
N GLY A 206 2.96 0.24 15.98
CA GLY A 206 2.77 -0.66 17.15
C GLY A 206 3.83 -0.48 18.21
N ARG A 207 5.10 -0.39 17.81
CA ARG A 207 6.23 -0.16 18.73
C ARG A 207 6.17 1.19 19.46
N VAL A 208 5.65 2.22 18.79
CA VAL A 208 5.56 3.59 19.35
C VAL A 208 4.34 3.79 20.24
N CYS A 209 3.31 2.93 20.11
CA CYS A 209 2.11 3.00 20.95
C CYS A 209 2.38 2.74 22.44
N ASP A 210 3.47 2.05 22.77
CA ASP A 210 3.81 1.62 24.15
C ASP A 210 2.63 0.89 24.83
N ASP A 211 1.86 0.16 24.03
CA ASP A 211 0.71 -0.66 24.44
C ASP A 211 0.83 -2.05 23.82
N PRO A 212 0.94 -3.11 24.63
CA PRO A 212 1.08 -4.48 24.15
C PRO A 212 -0.09 -4.96 23.28
N ILE A 213 -1.31 -4.42 23.49
CA ILE A 213 -2.48 -4.76 22.70
C ILE A 213 -2.36 -4.14 21.32
N ALA A 214 -2.05 -2.84 21.24
CA ALA A 214 -1.81 -2.13 19.98
C ALA A 214 -0.66 -2.77 19.20
N ASP A 215 0.46 -3.08 19.86
CA ASP A 215 1.61 -3.70 19.20
C ASP A 215 1.26 -5.07 18.59
N ARG A 216 0.54 -5.91 19.33
CA ARG A 216 0.11 -7.23 18.85
C ARG A 216 -0.90 -7.12 17.70
N MET A 217 -1.86 -6.21 17.80
CA MET A 217 -2.84 -5.92 16.75
C MET A 217 -2.17 -5.47 15.46
N LEU A 218 -1.33 -4.45 15.54
CA LEU A 218 -0.63 -3.90 14.37
C LEU A 218 0.41 -4.87 13.79
N ALA A 219 1.01 -5.73 14.62
CA ALA A 219 1.84 -6.83 14.13
C ALA A 219 1.02 -7.86 13.34
N ARG A 220 -0.24 -8.09 13.72
CA ARG A 220 -1.14 -9.00 12.98
C ARG A 220 -1.52 -8.41 11.62
N ILE A 221 -1.93 -7.14 11.59
CA ILE A 221 -2.21 -6.42 10.35
C ILE A 221 -0.97 -6.45 9.44
N ALA A 222 0.18 -6.04 9.93
CA ALA A 222 1.42 -6.04 9.17
C ALA A 222 1.80 -7.43 8.58
N ALA A 223 1.34 -8.52 9.18
CA ALA A 223 1.55 -9.85 8.63
C ALA A 223 0.60 -10.15 7.46
N ASP A 224 -0.63 -9.64 7.47
CA ASP A 224 -1.55 -9.72 6.34
C ASP A 224 -1.05 -8.85 5.17
N GLU A 225 -0.65 -7.60 5.43
CA GLU A 225 -0.03 -6.69 4.44
C GLU A 225 1.15 -7.34 3.71
N ASN A 226 1.97 -8.11 4.45
CA ASN A 226 3.07 -8.84 3.83
C ASN A 226 2.60 -9.94 2.87
N LEU A 227 1.48 -10.60 3.16
CA LEU A 227 0.92 -11.62 2.26
C LEU A 227 0.28 -10.98 1.02
N HIS A 228 -0.41 -9.85 1.19
CA HIS A 228 -0.96 -9.04 0.10
C HIS A 228 0.17 -8.56 -0.83
N MET A 229 1.22 -7.96 -0.27
CA MET A 229 2.39 -7.54 -1.03
C MET A 229 3.00 -8.68 -1.85
N ILE A 230 3.10 -9.88 -1.30
CA ILE A 230 3.69 -11.01 -2.02
C ILE A 230 2.82 -11.39 -3.23
N PHE A 231 1.50 -11.34 -3.12
CA PHE A 231 0.59 -11.59 -4.23
C PHE A 231 0.87 -10.61 -5.38
N TYR A 232 0.78 -9.32 -5.10
CA TYR A 232 0.98 -8.27 -6.11
C TYR A 232 2.40 -8.27 -6.68
N ARG A 233 3.42 -8.45 -5.85
CA ARG A 233 4.82 -8.55 -6.27
C ARG A 233 5.06 -9.72 -7.23
N ASN A 234 4.45 -10.86 -6.99
CA ASN A 234 4.61 -12.03 -7.85
C ASN A 234 3.88 -11.83 -9.19
N LEU A 235 2.71 -11.18 -9.18
CA LEU A 235 2.02 -10.80 -10.42
C LEU A 235 2.86 -9.81 -11.25
N CYS A 236 3.43 -8.79 -10.59
CA CYS A 236 4.29 -7.83 -11.27
C CYS A 236 5.56 -8.48 -11.85
N ALA A 237 6.14 -9.46 -11.15
CA ALA A 237 7.25 -10.25 -11.68
C ALA A 237 6.84 -11.02 -12.96
N ALA A 238 5.68 -11.67 -12.95
CA ALA A 238 5.18 -12.37 -14.13
C ALA A 238 4.83 -11.41 -15.28
N ALA A 239 4.31 -10.21 -14.97
CA ALA A 239 4.07 -9.18 -15.96
C ALA A 239 5.38 -8.67 -16.60
N LEU A 240 6.45 -8.53 -15.81
CA LEU A 240 7.78 -8.21 -16.32
C LEU A 240 8.33 -9.28 -17.28
N ASP A 241 8.04 -10.56 -17.01
CA ASP A 241 8.46 -11.65 -17.90
C ASP A 241 7.60 -11.71 -19.19
N LEU A 242 6.34 -11.32 -19.10
CA LEU A 242 5.39 -11.35 -20.21
C LEU A 242 5.50 -10.13 -21.13
N ALA A 243 5.62 -8.93 -20.55
CA ALA A 243 5.64 -7.64 -21.23
C ALA A 243 6.69 -6.69 -20.57
N PRO A 244 7.98 -6.96 -20.76
CA PRO A 244 9.07 -6.32 -20.03
C PRO A 244 9.07 -4.80 -20.15
N ASP A 245 9.00 -4.25 -21.34
CA ASP A 245 9.03 -2.80 -21.58
C ASP A 245 7.83 -2.08 -20.95
N GLN A 246 6.65 -2.65 -21.15
CA GLN A 246 5.39 -2.09 -20.68
C GLN A 246 5.32 -2.11 -19.14
N SER A 247 5.76 -3.20 -18.54
CA SER A 247 5.81 -3.36 -17.08
C SER A 247 6.88 -2.47 -16.46
N MET A 248 8.06 -2.36 -17.08
CA MET A 248 9.14 -1.49 -16.59
C MET A 248 8.73 -0.01 -16.62
N ALA A 249 8.08 0.43 -17.70
CA ALA A 249 7.54 1.79 -17.81
C ALA A 249 6.51 2.08 -16.71
N ALA A 250 5.62 1.13 -16.42
CA ALA A 250 4.64 1.25 -15.34
C ALA A 250 5.32 1.34 -13.96
N ILE A 251 6.27 0.45 -13.67
CA ILE A 251 7.03 0.45 -12.42
C ILE A 251 7.76 1.79 -12.23
N ASN A 252 8.45 2.27 -13.26
CA ASN A 252 9.17 3.54 -13.21
C ASN A 252 8.22 4.70 -12.89
N THR A 253 7.07 4.76 -13.55
CA THR A 253 6.04 5.79 -13.32
C THR A 253 5.54 5.76 -11.88
N ILE A 254 5.20 4.57 -11.39
CA ILE A 254 4.69 4.39 -10.02
C ILE A 254 5.76 4.76 -8.99
N VAL A 255 6.98 4.28 -9.12
CA VAL A 255 8.04 4.55 -8.12
C VAL A 255 8.35 6.03 -8.04
N GLN A 256 8.44 6.74 -9.18
CA GLN A 256 8.71 8.18 -9.19
C GLN A 256 7.55 9.04 -8.70
N GLY A 257 6.33 8.57 -8.88
CA GLY A 257 5.11 9.27 -8.48
C GLY A 257 4.51 8.76 -7.16
N PHE A 258 5.14 7.81 -6.48
CA PHE A 258 4.57 7.16 -5.32
C PHE A 258 4.20 8.16 -4.21
N GLN A 259 2.97 8.08 -3.77
CA GLN A 259 2.48 8.78 -2.59
C GLN A 259 1.84 7.77 -1.65
N MET A 260 2.10 7.92 -0.34
CA MET A 260 1.40 7.12 0.66
C MET A 260 -0.10 7.40 0.59
N PRO A 261 -0.95 6.38 0.72
CA PRO A 261 -2.37 6.58 0.91
C PRO A 261 -2.61 7.55 2.06
N GLY A 262 -3.49 8.53 1.84
CA GLY A 262 -3.74 9.57 2.84
C GLY A 262 -3.20 10.94 2.48
N ALA A 263 -2.47 11.09 1.39
CA ALA A 263 -2.19 12.41 0.82
C ALA A 263 -3.54 13.11 0.56
N GLY A 264 -3.77 14.26 1.21
CA GLY A 264 -5.06 14.95 1.18
C GLY A 264 -5.90 14.84 2.45
N MET A 265 -5.56 13.96 3.40
CA MET A 265 -6.20 13.94 4.73
C MET A 265 -5.98 15.25 5.49
N PRO A 266 -6.94 15.69 6.31
CA PRO A 266 -6.71 16.79 7.24
C PRO A 266 -5.49 16.53 8.13
N GLY A 267 -4.56 17.49 8.17
CA GLY A 267 -3.34 17.36 8.98
C GLY A 267 -2.25 16.43 8.43
N TRP A 268 -2.42 15.83 7.23
CA TRP A 268 -1.48 14.90 6.62
C TRP A 268 -0.02 15.32 6.72
N ARG A 269 0.31 16.55 6.29
CA ARG A 269 1.71 17.05 6.33
C ARG A 269 2.28 17.08 7.75
N ARG A 270 1.48 17.54 8.74
CA ARG A 270 1.90 17.57 10.14
C ARG A 270 2.14 16.17 10.67
N ASN A 271 1.19 15.27 10.46
CA ASN A 271 1.27 13.88 10.91
C ASN A 271 2.45 13.16 10.24
N GLY A 272 2.63 13.31 8.93
CA GLY A 272 3.74 12.71 8.20
C GLY A 272 5.11 13.16 8.72
N VAL A 273 5.29 14.47 8.99
CA VAL A 273 6.52 15.00 9.61
C VAL A 273 6.72 14.43 11.01
N LEU A 274 5.64 14.30 11.79
CA LEU A 274 5.71 13.73 13.14
C LEU A 274 6.11 12.26 13.10
N MET A 275 5.47 11.48 12.25
CA MET A 275 5.76 10.05 12.04
C MET A 275 7.22 9.85 11.58
N ALA A 276 7.67 10.64 10.61
CA ALA A 276 9.02 10.55 10.08
C ALA A 276 10.09 10.91 11.14
N LYS A 277 9.84 11.93 11.96
CA LYS A 277 10.75 12.32 13.06
C LYS A 277 10.91 11.23 14.12
N HIS A 278 9.89 10.40 14.32
CA HIS A 278 9.88 9.36 15.33
C HIS A 278 10.13 7.95 14.74
N GLY A 279 10.61 7.88 13.51
CA GLY A 279 11.03 6.61 12.88
C GLY A 279 9.88 5.65 12.56
N ILE A 280 8.65 6.16 12.39
CA ILE A 280 7.51 5.32 11.99
C ILE A 280 7.55 5.04 10.50
N TYR A 281 7.66 6.12 9.69
CA TYR A 281 7.85 6.01 8.26
C TYR A 281 8.50 7.28 7.71
N ASP A 282 9.65 7.15 7.07
CA ASP A 282 10.40 8.24 6.46
C ASP A 282 11.00 7.85 5.11
N LEU A 283 11.78 8.75 4.50
CA LEU A 283 12.40 8.52 3.19
C LEU A 283 13.39 7.34 3.20
N ARG A 284 14.10 7.09 4.31
CA ARG A 284 15.03 5.95 4.42
C ARG A 284 14.27 4.64 4.40
N GLN A 285 13.23 4.52 5.21
CA GLN A 285 12.40 3.33 5.28
C GLN A 285 11.72 3.08 3.93
N HIS A 286 11.22 4.15 3.28
CA HIS A 286 10.66 4.03 1.92
C HIS A 286 11.69 3.49 0.93
N LEU A 287 12.91 4.01 0.92
CA LEU A 287 13.97 3.56 0.03
C LEU A 287 14.43 2.13 0.37
N GLU A 288 14.81 1.89 1.64
CA GLU A 288 15.55 0.69 2.02
C GLU A 288 14.65 -0.51 2.38
N GLU A 289 13.46 -0.25 2.94
CA GLU A 289 12.55 -1.29 3.37
C GLU A 289 11.41 -1.56 2.36
N VAL A 290 11.14 -0.62 1.44
CA VAL A 290 10.05 -0.74 0.46
C VAL A 290 10.59 -0.86 -0.96
N LEU A 291 11.24 0.16 -1.50
CA LEU A 291 11.62 0.17 -2.92
C LEU A 291 12.71 -0.86 -3.25
N LEU A 292 13.86 -0.77 -2.57
CA LEU A 292 15.01 -1.61 -2.90
C LEU A 292 14.77 -3.11 -2.74
N PRO A 293 14.06 -3.62 -1.71
CA PRO A 293 13.77 -5.05 -1.60
C PRO A 293 12.92 -5.59 -2.74
N VAL A 294 11.93 -4.83 -3.19
CA VAL A 294 11.05 -5.21 -4.29
C VAL A 294 11.78 -5.18 -5.62
N LEU A 295 12.49 -4.08 -5.93
CA LEU A 295 13.26 -3.93 -7.18
C LEU A 295 14.36 -4.99 -7.31
N ARG A 296 15.04 -5.34 -6.20
CA ARG A 296 16.00 -6.46 -6.17
C ARG A 296 15.32 -7.81 -6.42
N LYS A 297 14.13 -8.03 -5.84
CA LYS A 297 13.38 -9.26 -6.06
C LYS A 297 12.97 -9.46 -7.51
N TRP A 298 12.72 -8.36 -8.22
CA TRP A 298 12.42 -8.37 -9.66
C TRP A 298 13.67 -8.36 -10.55
N ASN A 299 14.87 -8.29 -9.97
CA ASN A 299 16.16 -8.18 -10.66
C ASN A 299 16.19 -7.06 -11.72
N ILE A 300 15.55 -5.91 -11.43
CA ILE A 300 15.34 -4.84 -12.43
C ILE A 300 16.63 -4.39 -13.11
N PHE A 301 17.71 -4.29 -12.36
CA PHE A 301 19.00 -3.77 -12.87
C PHE A 301 19.89 -4.85 -13.50
N GLU A 302 19.55 -6.13 -13.32
CA GLU A 302 20.24 -7.29 -13.90
C GLU A 302 19.51 -7.88 -15.12
N ARG A 303 18.29 -7.41 -15.42
CA ARG A 303 17.54 -7.86 -16.60
C ARG A 303 18.22 -7.39 -17.89
N ASN A 304 18.18 -8.23 -18.91
CA ASN A 304 18.75 -7.99 -20.23
C ASN A 304 17.75 -8.20 -21.38
N ASP A 305 16.47 -8.25 -21.04
CA ASP A 305 15.34 -8.52 -21.95
C ASP A 305 14.48 -7.28 -22.24
N PHE A 306 14.90 -6.11 -21.75
CA PHE A 306 14.26 -4.83 -22.08
C PHE A 306 14.60 -4.39 -23.50
N GLY A 307 13.60 -3.84 -24.19
CA GLY A 307 13.80 -3.02 -25.38
C GLY A 307 14.09 -1.57 -25.04
N ALA A 308 14.07 -0.69 -26.02
CA ALA A 308 14.46 0.72 -25.85
C ALA A 308 13.58 1.47 -24.80
N ILE A 309 12.29 1.16 -24.72
CA ILE A 309 11.36 1.80 -23.75
C ILE A 309 11.69 1.33 -22.33
N GLY A 310 11.87 0.03 -22.14
CA GLY A 310 12.19 -0.54 -20.84
C GLY A 310 13.58 -0.10 -20.34
N GLU A 311 14.59 -0.04 -21.22
CA GLU A 311 15.92 0.46 -20.88
C GLU A 311 15.87 1.92 -20.44
N GLN A 312 15.18 2.79 -21.18
CA GLN A 312 15.02 4.19 -20.79
C GLN A 312 14.33 4.32 -19.44
N ALA A 313 13.25 3.56 -19.20
CA ALA A 313 12.54 3.56 -17.93
C ALA A 313 13.43 3.07 -16.77
N ARG A 314 14.29 2.08 -17.01
CA ARG A 314 15.27 1.59 -16.04
C ARG A 314 16.34 2.63 -15.70
N GLU A 315 16.85 3.34 -16.70
CA GLU A 315 17.81 4.44 -16.50
C GLU A 315 17.19 5.59 -15.70
N ASP A 316 15.97 6.00 -16.05
CA ASP A 316 15.23 7.03 -15.34
C ASP A 316 14.97 6.64 -13.86
N LEU A 317 14.63 5.37 -13.62
CA LEU A 317 14.47 4.82 -12.27
C LEU A 317 15.80 4.84 -11.50
N ALA A 318 16.91 4.45 -12.11
CA ALA A 318 18.22 4.50 -11.47
C ALA A 318 18.57 5.93 -11.04
N GLY A 319 18.40 6.91 -11.93
CA GLY A 319 18.63 8.32 -11.64
C GLY A 319 17.70 8.85 -10.53
N PHE A 320 16.44 8.39 -10.49
CA PHE A 320 15.53 8.72 -9.39
C PHE A 320 16.02 8.17 -8.04
N LEU A 321 16.43 6.91 -8.00
CA LEU A 321 16.92 6.28 -6.75
C LEU A 321 18.20 6.96 -6.22
N GLU A 322 19.08 7.46 -7.09
CA GLU A 322 20.25 8.25 -6.68
C GLU A 322 19.82 9.58 -6.03
N ARG A 323 18.88 10.29 -6.64
CA ARG A 323 18.33 11.52 -6.05
C ARG A 323 17.66 11.25 -4.71
N LEU A 324 16.86 10.17 -4.62
CA LEU A 324 16.19 9.79 -3.38
C LEU A 324 17.20 9.45 -2.26
N ARG A 325 18.34 8.79 -2.57
CA ARG A 325 19.42 8.57 -1.59
C ARG A 325 19.97 9.90 -1.04
N ALA A 326 20.19 10.87 -1.91
CA ALA A 326 20.65 12.18 -1.50
C ALA A 326 19.60 12.92 -0.64
N ASP A 327 18.30 12.75 -0.97
CA ASP A 327 17.20 13.32 -0.18
C ASP A 327 17.08 12.68 1.20
N VAL A 328 17.30 11.36 1.31
CA VAL A 328 17.36 10.64 2.60
C VAL A 328 18.40 11.28 3.50
N VAL A 329 19.64 11.47 3.03
CA VAL A 329 20.72 12.06 3.82
C VAL A 329 20.34 13.48 4.28
N ARG A 330 19.84 14.31 3.36
CA ARG A 330 19.40 15.70 3.70
C ARG A 330 18.28 15.71 4.73
N PHE A 331 17.31 14.82 4.60
CA PHE A 331 16.21 14.71 5.55
C PHE A 331 16.73 14.34 6.96
N GLU A 332 17.59 13.34 7.06
CA GLU A 332 18.15 12.89 8.33
C GLU A 332 18.96 13.98 9.04
N GLU A 333 19.81 14.69 8.31
CA GLU A 333 20.54 15.83 8.87
C GLU A 333 19.62 16.94 9.39
N GLN A 334 18.50 17.21 8.69
CA GLN A 334 17.51 18.20 9.13
C GLN A 334 16.74 17.71 10.36
N ARG A 335 16.33 16.43 10.38
CA ARG A 335 15.69 15.78 11.52
C ARG A 335 16.56 15.87 12.76
N ASP A 336 17.81 15.45 12.66
CA ASP A 336 18.73 15.39 13.79
C ASP A 336 19.05 16.78 14.34
N ARG A 337 19.23 17.77 13.45
CA ARG A 337 19.34 19.20 13.87
C ARG A 337 18.08 19.70 14.58
N SER A 338 16.89 19.30 14.10
CA SER A 338 15.61 19.68 14.73
C SER A 338 15.45 19.05 16.12
N LEU A 339 15.78 17.76 16.26
CA LEU A 339 15.74 17.05 17.54
C LEU A 339 16.75 17.62 18.56
N ALA A 340 17.97 17.93 18.12
CA ALA A 340 18.98 18.55 18.97
C ALA A 340 18.55 19.95 19.48
N ARG A 341 17.90 20.74 18.63
CA ARG A 341 17.34 22.04 19.05
C ARG A 341 16.21 21.88 20.07
N ALA A 342 15.32 20.91 19.87
CA ALA A 342 14.23 20.64 20.81
C ALA A 342 14.77 20.17 22.17
N ALA A 343 15.76 19.28 22.20
CA ALA A 343 16.40 18.84 23.43
C ALA A 343 17.09 19.97 24.20
N ARG A 344 17.80 20.87 23.50
CA ARG A 344 18.42 22.07 24.13
C ARG A 344 17.39 23.00 24.76
N ARG A 345 16.24 23.22 24.09
CA ARG A 345 15.16 24.05 24.63
C ARG A 345 14.52 23.40 25.87
N ALA A 346 14.31 22.09 25.86
CA ALA A 346 13.80 21.37 27.02
C ALA A 346 14.76 21.43 28.22
N GLY A 347 16.08 21.28 27.98
CA GLY A 347 17.10 21.39 29.02
C GLY A 347 17.37 22.83 29.52
N GLN A 348 16.86 23.88 28.85
CA GLN A 348 16.93 25.27 29.30
C GLN A 348 15.70 25.68 30.12
N LEU A 349 14.68 24.86 30.21
CA LEU A 349 13.45 25.08 30.98
C LEU A 349 13.45 24.33 32.33
N VAL A 350 14.51 23.62 32.65
CA VAL A 350 14.82 23.01 33.96
C VAL A 350 15.94 23.79 34.62
#